data_7ad55abe2c47978fdfc27d9d6bea75f3
#
_entry.id   7ad55abe2c47978fdfc27d9d6bea75f3
#
_cell.length_a   1.000
_cell.length_b   1.000
_cell.length_c   1.000
_cell.angle_alpha   90.00
_cell.angle_beta   90.00
_cell.angle_gamma   90.00
#
_symmetry.space_group_name_H-M   'P 1'
#
loop_
_entity.id
_entity.type
_entity.pdbx_description
1 polymer ?
#
loop_
_entity_poly.entity_id
_entity_poly.type
_entity_poly.pdbx_seq_one_letter_code
_entity_poly.pdbx_strand_id
1 'polypeptide(L)'
;MQSIYGASREHYTILRKMPYALSFLHRQLFVKLPMPTKSFQGKTVIVTGSNVGLGLEASRWIVRLGASRLILACRNVQKGRAAAKDIQTSTGCSPETLDVWELDMASYKSVQAFASRVHTDLPRLDVFIANAGINSHQFQTFEKDEAMITVNVVSLFLLGLLLYPKLRETAAKYKLQTNLTITSSDLHEIAKFEEREAPDGQIFCALNDQSKFSGIDRYATSKLMEILLVKEIAAMAPLESRNVIINCVSPGLVPPSSR
;
A
#
# COMPACT_ATOMS: atom_id res chain seq x y z
N MET A 1 24.25 6.14 8.73
CA MET A 1 23.14 5.41 8.09
C MET A 1 23.60 3.96 7.86
N GLN A 2 23.45 3.09 8.84
CA GLN A 2 23.68 1.66 8.67
C GLN A 2 22.47 1.06 7.96
N SER A 3 22.74 0.31 6.88
CA SER A 3 21.73 -0.38 6.07
C SER A 3 20.85 -1.26 6.95
N ILE A 4 19.55 -1.03 6.92
CA ILE A 4 18.52 -1.85 7.63
C ILE A 4 18.43 -3.26 7.01
N TYR A 5 19.10 -3.50 5.91
CA TYR A 5 19.20 -4.79 5.22
C TYR A 5 20.63 -5.27 5.30
N GLY A 6 20.85 -6.44 5.91
CA GLY A 6 22.17 -7.08 6.07
C GLY A 6 22.88 -7.48 4.78
N ALA A 7 22.49 -6.95 3.64
CA ALA A 7 23.20 -7.09 2.37
C ALA A 7 24.09 -5.88 2.14
N SER A 8 25.40 -6.12 1.85
CA SER A 8 26.37 -5.07 1.55
C SER A 8 25.94 -4.26 0.30
N ARG A 9 26.40 -2.99 0.18
CA ARG A 9 26.19 -2.16 -1.01
C ARG A 9 26.62 -2.88 -2.31
N GLU A 10 27.62 -3.71 -2.25
CA GLU A 10 28.10 -4.53 -3.38
C GLU A 10 27.08 -5.57 -3.82
N HIS A 11 26.37 -6.20 -2.91
CA HIS A 11 25.33 -7.18 -3.20
C HIS A 11 24.16 -6.54 -3.99
N TYR A 12 23.76 -5.33 -3.61
CA TYR A 12 22.77 -4.54 -4.34
C TYR A 12 23.24 -4.15 -5.74
N THR A 13 24.52 -3.85 -5.91
CA THR A 13 25.10 -3.46 -7.20
C THR A 13 25.15 -4.65 -8.17
N ILE A 14 25.44 -5.85 -7.68
CA ILE A 14 25.46 -7.08 -8.49
C ILE A 14 24.04 -7.45 -8.93
N LEU A 15 23.07 -7.45 -8.02
CA LEU A 15 21.66 -7.75 -8.32
C LEU A 15 21.08 -6.82 -9.39
N ARG A 16 21.46 -5.55 -9.38
CA ARG A 16 21.01 -4.56 -10.38
C ARG A 16 21.50 -4.83 -11.80
N LYS A 17 22.60 -5.59 -11.97
CA LYS A 17 23.16 -5.97 -13.26
C LYS A 17 22.65 -7.31 -13.77
N MET A 18 21.91 -8.08 -12.96
CA MET A 18 21.33 -9.36 -13.36
C MET A 18 20.03 -9.14 -14.14
N PRO A 19 19.72 -10.03 -15.12
CA PRO A 19 18.39 -10.06 -15.71
C PRO A 19 17.30 -10.15 -14.63
N TYR A 20 16.17 -9.47 -14.83
CA TYR A 20 15.08 -9.41 -13.86
C TYR A 20 14.73 -10.78 -13.25
N ALA A 21 14.52 -11.79 -14.09
CA ALA A 21 14.14 -13.14 -13.64
C ALA A 21 15.16 -13.77 -12.67
N LEU A 22 16.45 -13.60 -12.92
CA LEU A 22 17.50 -14.14 -12.04
C LEU A 22 17.58 -13.36 -10.73
N SER A 23 17.51 -12.05 -10.80
CA SER A 23 17.52 -11.20 -9.62
C SER A 23 16.27 -11.45 -8.75
N PHE A 24 15.11 -11.64 -9.37
CA PHE A 24 13.86 -12.00 -8.69
C PHE A 24 13.99 -13.38 -8.00
N LEU A 25 14.42 -14.43 -8.70
CA LEU A 25 14.61 -15.76 -8.12
C LEU A 25 15.60 -15.74 -6.97
N HIS A 26 16.73 -15.05 -7.12
CA HIS A 26 17.71 -14.92 -6.04
C HIS A 26 17.09 -14.27 -4.79
N ARG A 27 16.33 -13.18 -4.96
CA ARG A 27 15.66 -12.51 -3.84
C ARG A 27 14.65 -13.43 -3.15
N GLN A 28 13.88 -14.20 -3.93
CA GLN A 28 12.86 -15.11 -3.38
C GLN A 28 13.45 -16.32 -2.64
N LEU A 29 14.57 -16.87 -3.11
CA LEU A 29 15.12 -18.14 -2.59
C LEU A 29 16.20 -17.93 -1.51
N PHE A 30 16.98 -16.87 -1.61
CA PHE A 30 18.19 -16.71 -0.79
C PHE A 30 18.16 -15.52 0.17
N VAL A 31 17.26 -14.55 -0.01
CA VAL A 31 17.17 -13.41 0.89
C VAL A 31 16.21 -13.72 2.04
N LYS A 32 16.75 -13.85 3.25
CA LYS A 32 15.93 -13.95 4.48
C LYS A 32 15.64 -12.56 5.00
N LEU A 33 14.37 -12.21 5.09
CA LEU A 33 13.96 -10.95 5.69
C LEU A 33 14.08 -11.04 7.22
N PRO A 34 14.67 -10.03 7.88
CA PRO A 34 14.70 -9.99 9.34
C PRO A 34 13.29 -9.81 9.88
N MET A 35 13.03 -10.40 11.03
CA MET A 35 11.76 -10.19 11.74
C MET A 35 11.64 -8.73 12.17
N PRO A 36 10.46 -8.10 12.01
CA PRO A 36 10.27 -6.72 12.43
C PRO A 36 10.34 -6.61 13.95
N THR A 37 11.11 -5.63 14.44
CA THR A 37 11.35 -5.40 15.88
C THR A 37 10.91 -4.02 16.36
N LYS A 38 10.61 -3.09 15.43
CA LYS A 38 10.25 -1.71 15.76
C LYS A 38 8.89 -1.65 16.42
N SER A 39 8.82 -1.13 17.66
CA SER A 39 7.58 -1.00 18.41
C SER A 39 6.56 -0.07 17.74
N PHE A 40 5.29 -0.45 17.82
CA PHE A 40 4.12 0.36 17.46
C PHE A 40 3.36 0.89 18.69
N GLN A 41 3.94 0.76 19.88
CA GLN A 41 3.32 1.22 21.12
C GLN A 41 2.92 2.70 21.03
N GLY A 42 1.69 3.03 21.45
CA GLY A 42 1.13 4.37 21.38
C GLY A 42 0.71 4.81 19.98
N LYS A 43 0.82 3.97 18.93
CA LYS A 43 0.52 4.34 17.54
C LYS A 43 -0.86 3.89 17.11
N THR A 44 -1.46 4.72 16.25
CA THR A 44 -2.66 4.40 15.47
C THR A 44 -2.26 4.09 14.04
N VAL A 45 -2.69 2.94 13.54
CA VAL A 45 -2.35 2.42 12.21
C VAL A 45 -3.62 2.13 11.42
N ILE A 46 -3.60 2.42 10.12
CA ILE A 46 -4.63 2.01 9.16
C ILE A 46 -3.99 1.06 8.15
N VAL A 47 -4.63 -0.08 7.88
CA VAL A 47 -4.25 -1.02 6.81
C VAL A 47 -5.44 -1.25 5.89
N THR A 48 -5.29 -0.94 4.60
CA THR A 48 -6.34 -1.23 3.60
C THR A 48 -6.21 -2.64 3.05
N GLY A 49 -7.34 -3.30 2.74
CA GLY A 49 -7.34 -4.69 2.27
C GLY A 49 -6.85 -5.69 3.31
N SER A 50 -7.14 -5.42 4.58
CA SER A 50 -6.60 -6.10 5.75
C SER A 50 -7.36 -7.36 6.17
N ASN A 51 -8.36 -7.79 5.41
CA ASN A 51 -9.18 -8.95 5.74
C ASN A 51 -8.63 -10.29 5.22
N VAL A 52 -7.59 -10.27 4.37
CA VAL A 52 -6.94 -11.47 3.80
C VAL A 52 -5.48 -11.19 3.44
N GLY A 53 -4.69 -12.25 3.25
CA GLY A 53 -3.35 -12.20 2.65
C GLY A 53 -2.37 -11.29 3.38
N LEU A 54 -1.59 -10.53 2.61
CA LEU A 54 -0.55 -9.64 3.14
C LEU A 54 -1.08 -8.61 4.12
N GLY A 55 -2.24 -7.98 3.82
CA GLY A 55 -2.84 -6.99 4.70
C GLY A 55 -3.25 -7.57 6.05
N LEU A 56 -3.77 -8.82 6.08
CA LEU A 56 -4.09 -9.52 7.31
C LEU A 56 -2.83 -9.82 8.13
N GLU A 57 -1.79 -10.37 7.50
CA GLU A 57 -0.55 -10.70 8.20
C GLU A 57 0.22 -9.46 8.68
N ALA A 58 0.25 -8.40 7.87
CA ALA A 58 0.79 -7.12 8.29
C ALA A 58 0.05 -6.57 9.52
N SER A 59 -1.28 -6.65 9.52
CA SER A 59 -2.14 -6.25 10.63
C SER A 59 -1.82 -7.06 11.90
N ARG A 60 -1.65 -8.38 11.77
CA ARG A 60 -1.27 -9.27 12.86
C ARG A 60 0.09 -8.90 13.46
N TRP A 61 1.08 -8.62 12.61
CA TRP A 61 2.41 -8.19 13.08
C TRP A 61 2.37 -6.82 13.74
N ILE A 62 1.63 -5.87 13.22
CA ILE A 62 1.46 -4.53 13.81
C ILE A 62 0.90 -4.64 15.24
N VAL A 63 -0.08 -5.52 15.45
CA VAL A 63 -0.63 -5.80 16.78
C VAL A 63 0.42 -6.45 17.69
N ARG A 64 1.14 -7.49 17.21
CA ARG A 64 2.23 -8.12 17.98
C ARG A 64 3.32 -7.15 18.40
N LEU A 65 3.56 -6.12 17.60
CA LEU A 65 4.52 -5.06 17.88
C LEU A 65 3.95 -3.94 18.78
N GLY A 66 2.73 -4.12 19.31
CA GLY A 66 2.16 -3.30 20.36
C GLY A 66 1.37 -2.07 19.87
N ALA A 67 0.81 -2.09 18.66
CA ALA A 67 -0.05 -1.01 18.20
C ALA A 67 -1.19 -0.76 19.20
N SER A 68 -1.42 0.50 19.54
CA SER A 68 -2.49 0.87 20.48
C SER A 68 -3.86 0.90 19.81
N ARG A 69 -3.90 1.17 18.50
CA ARG A 69 -5.12 1.13 17.70
C ARG A 69 -4.81 0.74 16.26
N LEU A 70 -5.52 -0.23 15.73
CA LEU A 70 -5.42 -0.69 14.34
C LEU A 70 -6.78 -0.67 13.67
N ILE A 71 -6.89 0.09 12.59
CA ILE A 71 -8.09 0.13 11.75
C ILE A 71 -7.89 -0.84 10.57
N LEU A 72 -8.71 -1.89 10.55
CA LEU A 72 -8.85 -2.83 9.44
C LEU A 72 -9.82 -2.23 8.43
N ALA A 73 -9.28 -1.61 7.36
CA ALA A 73 -10.09 -0.99 6.32
C ALA A 73 -10.34 -1.99 5.18
N CYS A 74 -11.60 -2.38 4.97
CA CYS A 74 -11.98 -3.39 4.00
C CYS A 74 -13.39 -3.18 3.44
N ARG A 75 -13.61 -3.61 2.19
CA ARG A 75 -14.91 -3.48 1.51
C ARG A 75 -16.02 -4.28 2.21
N ASN A 76 -15.71 -5.48 2.66
CA ASN A 76 -16.68 -6.33 3.37
C ASN A 76 -16.39 -6.32 4.87
N VAL A 77 -17.23 -5.59 5.62
CA VAL A 77 -17.11 -5.42 7.07
C VAL A 77 -17.24 -6.76 7.82
N GLN A 78 -18.06 -7.71 7.34
CA GLN A 78 -18.19 -9.02 7.99
C GLN A 78 -16.90 -9.84 7.86
N LYS A 79 -16.28 -9.86 6.68
CA LYS A 79 -14.94 -10.47 6.50
C LYS A 79 -13.89 -9.73 7.33
N GLY A 80 -13.98 -8.42 7.46
CA GLY A 80 -13.12 -7.63 8.34
C GLY A 80 -13.26 -8.01 9.81
N ARG A 81 -14.48 -8.20 10.30
CA ARG A 81 -14.73 -8.66 11.69
C ARG A 81 -14.21 -10.07 11.94
N ALA A 82 -14.33 -10.98 10.97
CA ALA A 82 -13.73 -12.32 11.06
C ALA A 82 -12.19 -12.23 11.14
N ALA A 83 -11.57 -11.38 10.33
CA ALA A 83 -10.13 -11.12 10.38
C ALA A 83 -9.69 -10.50 11.73
N ALA A 84 -10.44 -9.54 12.26
CA ALA A 84 -10.16 -8.95 13.57
C ALA A 84 -10.21 -10.00 14.68
N LYS A 85 -11.21 -10.88 14.67
CA LYS A 85 -11.31 -11.99 15.62
C LYS A 85 -10.14 -12.96 15.50
N ASP A 86 -9.71 -13.28 14.30
CA ASP A 86 -8.55 -14.16 14.04
C ASP A 86 -7.25 -13.51 14.55
N ILE A 87 -7.04 -12.22 14.30
CA ILE A 87 -5.90 -11.46 14.86
C ILE A 87 -5.96 -11.48 16.38
N GLN A 88 -7.10 -11.18 16.99
CA GLN A 88 -7.28 -11.18 18.44
C GLN A 88 -6.94 -12.55 19.05
N THR A 89 -7.47 -13.64 18.48
CA THR A 89 -7.22 -14.99 18.96
C THR A 89 -5.73 -15.36 18.87
N SER A 90 -5.05 -14.98 17.77
CA SER A 90 -3.65 -15.37 17.52
C SER A 90 -2.62 -14.47 18.19
N THR A 91 -3.02 -13.30 18.69
CA THR A 91 -2.10 -12.33 19.33
C THR A 91 -2.40 -12.10 20.81
N GLY A 92 -3.61 -12.42 21.27
CA GLY A 92 -4.08 -12.13 22.62
C GLY A 92 -4.32 -10.63 22.90
N CYS A 93 -4.43 -9.79 21.85
CA CYS A 93 -4.63 -8.35 22.04
C CYS A 93 -6.03 -8.03 22.58
N SER A 94 -6.17 -6.86 23.22
CA SER A 94 -7.46 -6.35 23.64
C SER A 94 -8.38 -6.11 22.43
N PRO A 95 -9.69 -6.39 22.54
CA PRO A 95 -10.68 -6.07 21.50
C PRO A 95 -10.65 -4.61 21.06
N GLU A 96 -10.40 -3.69 21.99
CA GLU A 96 -10.37 -2.24 21.75
C GLU A 96 -9.18 -1.83 20.85
N THR A 97 -8.20 -2.69 20.68
CA THR A 97 -7.06 -2.45 19.77
C THR A 97 -7.49 -2.48 18.30
N LEU A 98 -8.57 -3.19 17.98
CA LEU A 98 -8.99 -3.49 16.61
C LEU A 98 -10.31 -2.82 16.25
N ASP A 99 -10.29 -1.98 15.24
CA ASP A 99 -11.49 -1.41 14.61
C ASP A 99 -11.64 -1.94 13.19
N VAL A 100 -12.87 -2.20 12.75
CA VAL A 100 -13.17 -2.57 11.37
C VAL A 100 -14.01 -1.48 10.72
N TRP A 101 -13.45 -0.85 9.70
CA TRP A 101 -14.09 0.23 8.97
C TRP A 101 -14.31 -0.15 7.52
N GLU A 102 -15.49 0.22 6.99
CA GLU A 102 -15.80 0.02 5.58
C GLU A 102 -14.98 0.95 4.70
N LEU A 103 -14.38 0.37 3.65
CA LEU A 103 -13.67 1.09 2.60
C LEU A 103 -13.75 0.31 1.29
N ASP A 104 -14.45 0.87 0.32
CA ASP A 104 -14.46 0.36 -1.05
C ASP A 104 -13.61 1.27 -1.95
N MET A 105 -12.46 0.75 -2.39
CA MET A 105 -11.54 1.45 -3.29
C MET A 105 -12.07 1.56 -4.72
N ALA A 106 -13.16 0.87 -5.07
CA ALA A 106 -13.85 1.02 -6.35
C ALA A 106 -14.83 2.21 -6.37
N SER A 107 -15.00 2.93 -5.24
CA SER A 107 -15.91 4.06 -5.10
C SER A 107 -15.22 5.28 -4.51
N TYR A 108 -15.13 6.36 -5.27
CA TYR A 108 -14.57 7.62 -4.77
C TYR A 108 -15.35 8.19 -3.59
N LYS A 109 -16.68 8.00 -3.59
CA LYS A 109 -17.54 8.40 -2.46
C LYS A 109 -17.17 7.65 -1.18
N SER A 110 -16.91 6.35 -1.27
CA SER A 110 -16.47 5.54 -0.13
C SER A 110 -15.09 6.00 0.38
N VAL A 111 -14.15 6.28 -0.53
CA VAL A 111 -12.81 6.80 -0.20
C VAL A 111 -12.91 8.13 0.55
N GLN A 112 -13.72 9.07 0.05
CA GLN A 112 -13.92 10.38 0.69
C GLN A 112 -14.60 10.26 2.06
N ALA A 113 -15.63 9.42 2.17
CA ALA A 113 -16.34 9.18 3.45
C ALA A 113 -15.39 8.55 4.49
N PHE A 114 -14.56 7.58 4.08
CA PHE A 114 -13.56 6.99 4.95
C PHE A 114 -12.53 8.03 5.44
N ALA A 115 -12.01 8.86 4.53
CA ALA A 115 -11.05 9.90 4.89
C ALA A 115 -11.69 10.94 5.86
N SER A 116 -12.92 11.35 5.61
CA SER A 116 -13.65 12.25 6.51
C SER A 116 -13.79 11.65 7.91
N ARG A 117 -14.13 10.35 7.99
CA ARG A 117 -14.20 9.63 9.26
C ARG A 117 -12.85 9.59 10.00
N VAL A 118 -11.75 9.37 9.27
CA VAL A 118 -10.39 9.41 9.87
C VAL A 118 -10.11 10.75 10.51
N HIS A 119 -10.48 11.86 9.84
CA HIS A 119 -10.28 13.20 10.40
C HIS A 119 -11.11 13.47 11.64
N THR A 120 -12.34 12.96 11.69
CA THR A 120 -13.29 13.18 12.80
C THR A 120 -13.00 12.26 13.99
N ASP A 121 -12.81 10.96 13.75
CA ASP A 121 -12.87 9.94 14.80
C ASP A 121 -11.48 9.56 15.34
N LEU A 122 -10.40 9.89 14.61
CA LEU A 122 -9.05 9.56 15.07
C LEU A 122 -8.32 10.79 15.63
N PRO A 123 -7.85 10.73 16.88
CA PRO A 123 -7.04 11.80 17.46
C PRO A 123 -5.64 11.87 16.84
N ARG A 124 -5.17 10.77 16.22
CA ARG A 124 -3.87 10.64 15.56
C ARG A 124 -3.90 9.57 14.49
N LEU A 125 -3.01 9.69 13.50
CA LEU A 125 -2.68 8.67 12.52
C LEU A 125 -1.17 8.63 12.33
N ASP A 126 -0.52 7.55 12.76
CA ASP A 126 0.93 7.42 12.71
C ASP A 126 1.40 6.70 11.45
N VAL A 127 0.66 5.68 11.03
CA VAL A 127 1.02 4.86 9.87
C VAL A 127 -0.22 4.55 9.05
N PHE A 128 -0.13 4.82 7.76
CA PHE A 128 -1.10 4.38 6.76
C PHE A 128 -0.43 3.39 5.80
N ILE A 129 -0.93 2.15 5.76
CA ILE A 129 -0.51 1.11 4.83
C ILE A 129 -1.58 0.94 3.77
N ALA A 130 -1.30 1.48 2.59
CA ALA A 130 -2.10 1.34 1.39
C ALA A 130 -1.77 -0.01 0.73
N ASN A 131 -2.43 -1.07 1.20
CA ASN A 131 -2.19 -2.43 0.73
C ASN A 131 -3.31 -2.95 -0.19
N ALA A 132 -4.51 -2.39 -0.12
CA ALA A 132 -5.60 -2.78 -1.02
C ALA A 132 -5.21 -2.57 -2.49
N GLY A 133 -5.45 -3.57 -3.29
CA GLY A 133 -5.24 -3.54 -4.73
C GLY A 133 -5.94 -4.72 -5.40
N ILE A 134 -6.13 -4.63 -6.70
CA ILE A 134 -6.73 -5.69 -7.51
C ILE A 134 -5.81 -6.06 -8.66
N ASN A 135 -5.90 -7.32 -9.08
CA ASN A 135 -5.31 -7.85 -10.31
C ASN A 135 -6.42 -8.60 -11.05
N SER A 136 -6.73 -8.18 -12.26
CA SER A 136 -7.81 -8.75 -13.08
C SER A 136 -7.30 -9.09 -14.48
N HIS A 137 -7.73 -10.24 -14.99
CA HIS A 137 -7.51 -10.62 -16.40
C HIS A 137 -8.65 -10.17 -17.31
N GLN A 138 -9.71 -9.57 -16.75
CA GLN A 138 -10.86 -9.10 -17.50
C GLN A 138 -10.93 -7.57 -17.43
N PHE A 139 -11.21 -6.93 -18.56
CA PHE A 139 -11.50 -5.51 -18.59
C PHE A 139 -12.80 -5.22 -17.86
N GLN A 140 -12.73 -4.32 -16.91
CA GLN A 140 -13.87 -3.77 -16.17
C GLN A 140 -13.63 -2.30 -15.91
N THR A 141 -14.66 -1.54 -15.68
CA THR A 141 -14.56 -0.14 -15.28
C THR A 141 -15.21 0.08 -13.91
N PHE A 142 -14.56 0.90 -13.08
CA PHE A 142 -15.15 1.45 -11.87
C PHE A 142 -15.08 2.98 -11.97
N GLU A 143 -16.13 3.64 -11.49
CA GLU A 143 -16.30 5.07 -11.70
C GLU A 143 -16.27 5.39 -13.21
N LYS A 144 -15.19 5.92 -13.75
CA LYS A 144 -15.04 6.24 -15.17
C LYS A 144 -13.77 5.65 -15.81
N ASP A 145 -12.95 4.96 -15.05
CA ASP A 145 -11.66 4.44 -15.51
C ASP A 145 -11.59 2.91 -15.39
N GLU A 146 -10.60 2.31 -16.07
CA GLU A 146 -10.34 0.89 -15.98
C GLU A 146 -10.11 0.49 -14.49
N ALA A 147 -10.62 -0.67 -14.11
CA ALA A 147 -10.75 -1.07 -12.71
C ALA A 147 -9.42 -1.10 -11.93
N MET A 148 -8.33 -1.60 -12.52
CA MET A 148 -7.01 -1.60 -11.84
C MET A 148 -6.45 -0.18 -11.74
N ILE A 149 -6.67 0.67 -12.73
CA ILE A 149 -6.28 2.08 -12.67
C ILE A 149 -7.09 2.81 -11.60
N THR A 150 -8.40 2.58 -11.55
CA THR A 150 -9.26 3.18 -10.50
C THR A 150 -8.79 2.78 -9.10
N VAL A 151 -8.62 1.49 -8.85
CA VAL A 151 -8.35 0.99 -7.48
C VAL A 151 -6.87 1.19 -7.08
N ASN A 152 -5.94 0.73 -7.93
CA ASN A 152 -4.52 0.70 -7.58
C ASN A 152 -3.85 2.08 -7.69
N VAL A 153 -4.41 2.99 -8.50
CA VAL A 153 -3.80 4.30 -8.74
C VAL A 153 -4.70 5.42 -8.21
N VAL A 154 -5.84 5.67 -8.84
CA VAL A 154 -6.63 6.88 -8.57
C VAL A 154 -7.15 6.89 -7.13
N SER A 155 -7.86 5.86 -6.70
CA SER A 155 -8.41 5.76 -5.34
C SER A 155 -7.34 5.68 -4.27
N LEU A 156 -6.23 4.98 -4.55
CA LEU A 156 -5.10 4.87 -3.62
C LEU A 156 -4.48 6.24 -3.35
N PHE A 157 -4.16 7.01 -4.41
CA PHE A 157 -3.56 8.33 -4.25
C PHE A 157 -4.57 9.36 -3.75
N LEU A 158 -5.83 9.27 -4.14
CA LEU A 158 -6.90 10.09 -3.57
C LEU A 158 -6.96 9.89 -2.04
N LEU A 159 -7.02 8.63 -1.58
CA LEU A 159 -7.02 8.34 -0.14
C LEU A 159 -5.73 8.81 0.53
N GLY A 160 -4.57 8.52 -0.05
CA GLY A 160 -3.28 8.94 0.46
C GLY A 160 -3.18 10.45 0.66
N LEU A 161 -3.60 11.22 -0.34
CA LEU A 161 -3.61 12.69 -0.29
C LEU A 161 -4.62 13.23 0.72
N LEU A 162 -5.80 12.63 0.82
CA LEU A 162 -6.81 13.01 1.82
C LEU A 162 -6.34 12.71 3.26
N LEU A 163 -5.56 11.65 3.49
CA LEU A 163 -5.03 11.30 4.82
C LEU A 163 -3.71 12.03 5.15
N TYR A 164 -3.02 12.58 4.15
CA TYR A 164 -1.73 13.25 4.34
C TYR A 164 -1.77 14.40 5.38
N PRO A 165 -2.79 15.28 5.40
CA PRO A 165 -2.90 16.31 6.44
C PRO A 165 -2.95 15.73 7.84
N LYS A 166 -3.65 14.59 8.05
CA LYS A 166 -3.76 13.94 9.37
C LYS A 166 -2.42 13.32 9.81
N LEU A 167 -1.66 12.75 8.87
CA LEU A 167 -0.29 12.28 9.12
C LEU A 167 0.61 13.44 9.53
N ARG A 168 0.55 14.58 8.84
CA ARG A 168 1.33 15.79 9.17
C ARG A 168 0.94 16.37 10.53
N GLU A 169 -0.34 16.48 10.83
CA GLU A 169 -0.87 16.93 12.14
C GLU A 169 -0.31 16.06 13.26
N THR A 170 -0.37 14.72 13.08
CA THR A 170 0.14 13.76 14.05
C THR A 170 1.66 13.93 14.23
N ALA A 171 2.42 14.03 13.14
CA ALA A 171 3.86 14.20 13.19
C ALA A 171 4.26 15.48 13.95
N ALA A 172 3.58 16.60 13.69
CA ALA A 172 3.84 17.87 14.34
C ALA A 172 3.47 17.83 15.84
N LYS A 173 2.27 17.32 16.16
CA LYS A 173 1.74 17.28 17.53
C LYS A 173 2.57 16.38 18.46
N TYR A 174 3.01 15.22 17.96
CA TYR A 174 3.73 14.24 18.77
C TYR A 174 5.24 14.26 18.55
N LYS A 175 5.75 15.19 17.73
CA LYS A 175 7.19 15.36 17.41
C LYS A 175 7.84 14.05 16.94
N LEU A 176 7.21 13.37 16.01
CA LEU A 176 7.67 12.08 15.47
C LEU A 176 7.52 12.04 13.94
N GLN A 177 8.06 11.00 13.32
CA GLN A 177 7.83 10.72 11.90
C GLN A 177 6.62 9.79 11.76
N THR A 178 5.75 10.13 10.81
CA THR A 178 4.63 9.31 10.36
C THR A 178 4.95 8.66 9.02
N ASN A 179 4.20 7.63 8.64
CA ASN A 179 4.50 6.85 7.42
C ASN A 179 3.25 6.63 6.58
N LEU A 180 3.42 6.80 5.26
CA LEU A 180 2.51 6.32 4.23
C LEU A 180 3.27 5.29 3.41
N THR A 181 2.88 4.02 3.49
CA THR A 181 3.54 2.93 2.78
C THR A 181 2.57 2.31 1.78
N ILE A 182 2.99 2.21 0.52
CA ILE A 182 2.21 1.66 -0.57
C ILE A 182 2.75 0.27 -0.90
N THR A 183 1.86 -0.73 -0.94
CA THR A 183 2.21 -2.09 -1.39
C THR A 183 2.16 -2.16 -2.91
N SER A 184 3.34 -2.05 -3.52
CA SER A 184 3.52 -2.17 -4.96
C SER A 184 3.88 -3.62 -5.36
N SER A 185 4.53 -3.82 -6.50
CA SER A 185 4.91 -5.14 -7.01
C SER A 185 6.18 -5.04 -7.84
N ASP A 186 7.01 -6.07 -7.81
CA ASP A 186 8.18 -6.20 -8.70
C ASP A 186 7.77 -6.26 -10.19
N LEU A 187 6.51 -6.57 -10.51
CA LEU A 187 6.01 -6.55 -11.87
C LEU A 187 6.06 -5.17 -12.53
N HIS A 188 6.22 -4.09 -11.76
CA HIS A 188 6.48 -2.76 -12.34
C HIS A 188 7.71 -2.73 -13.27
N GLU A 189 8.71 -3.61 -13.03
CA GLU A 189 9.94 -3.67 -13.83
C GLU A 189 9.70 -4.19 -15.26
N ILE A 190 8.58 -4.91 -15.51
CA ILE A 190 8.22 -5.45 -16.83
C ILE A 190 7.05 -4.74 -17.50
N ALA A 191 6.55 -3.67 -16.89
CA ALA A 191 5.48 -2.86 -17.47
C ALA A 191 5.93 -2.23 -18.79
N LYS A 192 5.15 -2.42 -19.86
CA LYS A 192 5.40 -1.75 -21.14
C LYS A 192 4.97 -0.31 -21.09
N PHE A 193 3.79 -0.06 -20.50
CA PHE A 193 3.16 1.25 -20.37
C PHE A 193 3.19 2.03 -21.70
N GLU A 194 2.71 1.41 -22.76
CA GLU A 194 2.66 2.00 -24.10
C GLU A 194 1.77 3.27 -24.13
N GLU A 195 0.79 3.35 -23.23
CA GLU A 195 -0.12 4.49 -23.09
C GLU A 195 0.59 5.81 -22.71
N ARG A 196 1.81 5.76 -22.22
CA ARG A 196 2.64 6.94 -21.96
C ARG A 196 2.95 7.75 -23.24
N GLU A 197 2.90 7.10 -24.41
CA GLU A 197 3.13 7.73 -25.71
C GLU A 197 1.85 8.44 -26.25
N ALA A 198 0.74 8.37 -25.50
CA ALA A 198 -0.47 9.09 -25.86
C ALA A 198 -0.24 10.61 -25.81
N PRO A 199 -0.95 11.42 -26.61
CA PRO A 199 -0.88 12.87 -26.54
C PRO A 199 -1.10 13.40 -25.10
N ASP A 200 -0.59 14.59 -24.81
CA ASP A 200 -0.72 15.23 -23.51
C ASP A 200 -2.17 15.23 -23.01
N GLY A 201 -2.35 14.78 -21.77
CA GLY A 201 -3.66 14.66 -21.13
C GLY A 201 -4.51 13.46 -21.58
N GLN A 202 -4.02 12.61 -22.51
CA GLN A 202 -4.80 11.48 -23.07
C GLN A 202 -4.40 10.11 -22.47
N ILE A 203 -3.48 10.05 -21.52
CA ILE A 203 -3.01 8.80 -20.93
C ILE A 203 -4.17 7.98 -20.35
N PHE A 204 -5.07 8.60 -19.58
CA PHE A 204 -6.24 7.91 -19.02
C PHE A 204 -7.22 7.44 -20.09
N CYS A 205 -7.40 8.21 -21.18
CA CYS A 205 -8.21 7.76 -22.32
C CYS A 205 -7.60 6.51 -22.96
N ALA A 206 -6.27 6.48 -23.15
CA ALA A 206 -5.56 5.32 -23.70
C ALA A 206 -5.63 4.11 -22.75
N LEU A 207 -5.52 4.33 -21.43
CA LEU A 207 -5.69 3.28 -20.42
C LEU A 207 -7.12 2.69 -20.39
N ASN A 208 -8.12 3.42 -20.87
CA ASN A 208 -9.50 2.99 -20.95
C ASN A 208 -9.86 2.28 -22.28
N ASP A 209 -8.90 2.13 -23.20
CA ASP A 209 -9.10 1.41 -24.46
C ASP A 209 -9.15 -0.10 -24.22
N GLN A 210 -10.34 -0.68 -24.22
CA GLN A 210 -10.55 -2.11 -24.02
C GLN A 210 -9.87 -2.97 -25.11
N SER A 211 -9.74 -2.46 -26.35
CA SER A 211 -9.13 -3.21 -27.45
C SER A 211 -7.63 -3.48 -27.25
N LYS A 212 -6.96 -2.66 -26.44
CA LYS A 212 -5.54 -2.77 -26.08
C LYS A 212 -5.31 -3.36 -24.70
N PHE A 213 -6.35 -3.78 -24.01
CA PHE A 213 -6.26 -4.26 -22.65
C PHE A 213 -5.49 -5.60 -22.56
N SER A 214 -4.49 -5.62 -21.71
CA SER A 214 -3.78 -6.82 -21.25
C SER A 214 -3.74 -6.81 -19.73
N GLY A 215 -4.39 -7.77 -19.08
CA GLY A 215 -4.49 -7.80 -17.61
C GLY A 215 -3.13 -7.81 -16.91
N ILE A 216 -2.16 -8.57 -17.45
CA ILE A 216 -0.80 -8.64 -16.90
C ILE A 216 -0.10 -7.29 -17.03
N ASP A 217 -0.13 -6.70 -18.22
CA ASP A 217 0.55 -5.41 -18.45
C ASP A 217 -0.18 -4.27 -17.73
N ARG A 218 -1.52 -4.27 -17.70
CA ARG A 218 -2.30 -3.28 -16.96
C ARG A 218 -2.01 -3.31 -15.46
N TYR A 219 -1.88 -4.49 -14.88
CA TYR A 219 -1.45 -4.62 -13.49
C TYR A 219 -0.02 -4.08 -13.30
N ALA A 220 0.92 -4.50 -14.14
CA ALA A 220 2.30 -4.04 -14.12
C ALA A 220 2.38 -2.51 -14.27
N THR A 221 1.63 -1.94 -15.22
CA THR A 221 1.52 -0.49 -15.46
C THR A 221 0.95 0.22 -14.23
N SER A 222 -0.12 -0.29 -13.61
CA SER A 222 -0.66 0.32 -12.38
C SER A 222 0.38 0.37 -11.26
N LYS A 223 1.20 -0.67 -11.10
CA LYS A 223 2.28 -0.73 -10.11
C LYS A 223 3.47 0.17 -10.45
N LEU A 224 3.78 0.36 -11.73
CA LEU A 224 4.76 1.35 -12.17
C LEU A 224 4.27 2.77 -11.88
N MET A 225 3.00 3.09 -12.18
CA MET A 225 2.41 4.40 -11.88
C MET A 225 2.47 4.73 -10.39
N GLU A 226 2.26 3.74 -9.49
CA GLU A 226 2.42 3.95 -8.04
C GLU A 226 3.82 4.47 -7.70
N ILE A 227 4.87 3.87 -8.27
CA ILE A 227 6.26 4.27 -8.01
C ILE A 227 6.57 5.65 -8.58
N LEU A 228 6.11 5.93 -9.80
CA LEU A 228 6.32 7.22 -10.44
C LEU A 228 5.65 8.35 -9.65
N LEU A 229 4.40 8.16 -9.23
CA LEU A 229 3.66 9.14 -8.44
C LEU A 229 4.30 9.36 -7.05
N VAL A 230 4.78 8.31 -6.38
CA VAL A 230 5.52 8.47 -5.12
C VAL A 230 6.80 9.28 -5.30
N LYS A 231 7.53 9.06 -6.40
CA LYS A 231 8.73 9.85 -6.72
C LYS A 231 8.39 11.33 -6.92
N GLU A 232 7.32 11.63 -7.66
CA GLU A 232 6.87 13.01 -7.90
C GLU A 232 6.43 13.69 -6.60
N ILE A 233 5.61 13.03 -5.79
CA ILE A 233 5.19 13.56 -4.48
C ILE A 233 6.39 13.81 -3.57
N ALA A 234 7.37 12.90 -3.57
CA ALA A 234 8.59 13.06 -2.78
C ALA A 234 9.47 14.23 -3.28
N ALA A 235 9.50 14.48 -4.59
CA ALA A 235 10.22 15.60 -5.18
C ALA A 235 9.56 16.95 -4.86
N MET A 236 8.24 17.00 -4.79
CA MET A 236 7.47 18.20 -4.45
C MET A 236 7.56 18.60 -2.97
N ALA A 237 7.88 17.64 -2.08
CA ALA A 237 7.94 17.92 -0.64
C ALA A 237 9.25 18.61 -0.25
N PRO A 238 9.23 19.81 0.34
CA PRO A 238 10.43 20.46 0.86
C PRO A 238 11.14 19.59 1.88
N LEU A 239 12.47 19.54 1.85
CA LEU A 239 13.31 18.73 2.76
C LEU A 239 13.00 18.97 4.24
N GLU A 240 12.68 20.20 4.58
CA GLU A 240 12.40 20.67 5.95
C GLU A 240 11.04 20.23 6.49
N SER A 241 10.11 19.82 5.62
CA SER A 241 8.76 19.37 6.00
C SER A 241 8.59 17.84 6.01
N ARG A 242 9.67 17.07 5.88
CA ARG A 242 9.63 15.60 5.74
C ARG A 242 9.38 14.86 7.05
N ASN A 243 8.34 15.27 7.77
CA ASN A 243 7.87 14.51 8.93
C ASN A 243 6.95 13.34 8.54
N VAL A 244 6.53 13.26 7.26
CA VAL A 244 5.79 12.14 6.69
C VAL A 244 6.68 11.41 5.71
N ILE A 245 7.03 10.16 6.00
CA ILE A 245 7.77 9.30 5.09
C ILE A 245 6.78 8.62 4.15
N ILE A 246 6.99 8.81 2.84
CA ILE A 246 6.20 8.13 1.79
C ILE A 246 7.12 7.16 1.06
N ASN A 247 6.72 5.89 0.98
CA ASN A 247 7.49 4.87 0.28
C ASN A 247 6.62 3.80 -0.37
N CYS A 248 7.20 3.09 -1.34
CA CYS A 248 6.65 1.86 -1.90
C CYS A 248 7.46 0.66 -1.43
N VAL A 249 6.78 -0.47 -1.21
CA VAL A 249 7.38 -1.75 -0.91
C VAL A 249 6.86 -2.81 -1.87
N SER A 250 7.73 -3.72 -2.32
CA SER A 250 7.33 -4.92 -3.04
C SER A 250 7.50 -6.13 -2.13
N PRO A 251 6.44 -6.90 -1.89
CA PRO A 251 6.51 -8.09 -1.03
C PRO A 251 7.14 -9.31 -1.71
N GLY A 252 7.41 -9.22 -3.04
CA GLY A 252 7.80 -10.38 -3.84
C GLY A 252 6.63 -11.33 -4.12
N LEU A 253 6.94 -12.59 -4.45
CA LEU A 253 5.95 -13.63 -4.68
C LEU A 253 5.41 -14.13 -3.33
N VAL A 254 4.13 -13.97 -3.12
CA VAL A 254 3.43 -14.45 -1.94
C VAL A 254 2.49 -15.58 -2.36
N PRO A 255 2.49 -16.73 -1.67
CA PRO A 255 1.54 -17.78 -1.98
C PRO A 255 0.11 -17.26 -1.82
N PRO A 256 -0.83 -17.73 -2.67
CA PRO A 256 -2.22 -17.34 -2.53
C PRO A 256 -2.70 -17.69 -1.12
N SER A 257 -3.39 -16.74 -0.48
CA SER A 257 -4.04 -16.99 0.80
C SER A 257 -5.02 -18.16 0.62
N SER A 258 -4.90 -19.21 1.41
CA SER A 258 -5.94 -20.24 1.53
C SER A 258 -7.25 -19.52 1.86
N ARG A 259 -8.22 -19.61 0.94
CA ARG A 259 -9.56 -19.04 1.10
C ARG A 259 -10.34 -19.79 2.16
#